data_2bf3e1100963f844f2e91914636d353f
#
_entry.id   2bf3e1100963f844f2e91914636d353f
#
_cell.length_a   1.000
_cell.length_b   1.000
_cell.length_c   1.000
_cell.angle_alpha   90.00
_cell.angle_beta   90.00
_cell.angle_gamma   90.00
#
_symmetry.space_group_name_H-M   'P 1'
#
loop_
_entity.id
_entity.type
_entity.pdbx_description
1 polymer ?
#
loop_
_entity_poly.entity_id
_entity_poly.type
_entity_poly.pdbx_seq_one_letter_code
_entity_poly.pdbx_strand_id
1 'polypeptide(L)'
;MGTVTYKNQPAIYKTRGSVPLAGTSHLYTVKKVLWPEAIETFLKTLLIGKSLHACSGKSKLGDIRLDLNEQDVDIKADAVNMPIADNEYDTVLCDPPYNGKFQWNHDLLQELARVAKKRIVFQHWFIPATPDGRYKKAQEKFALTAVYIWQPKTYFGRAQVISVFDCI
;
A
#
# COMPACT_ATOMS: atom_id res chain seq x y z
N MET A 1 5.00 0.76 -27.60
CA MET A 1 4.79 1.38 -26.26
C MET A 1 3.30 1.36 -26.01
N GLY A 2 2.84 0.51 -25.10
CA GLY A 2 1.43 0.43 -24.77
C GLY A 2 1.04 1.60 -23.87
N THR A 3 0.03 2.36 -24.29
CA THR A 3 -0.57 3.40 -23.47
C THR A 3 -1.41 2.69 -22.41
N VAL A 4 -1.00 2.76 -21.15
CA VAL A 4 -1.82 2.25 -20.04
C VAL A 4 -2.96 3.24 -19.83
N THR A 5 -4.15 2.89 -20.30
CA THR A 5 -5.34 3.71 -20.12
C THR A 5 -5.93 3.39 -18.76
N TYR A 6 -5.76 4.28 -17.81
CA TYR A 6 -6.37 4.17 -16.50
C TYR A 6 -7.79 4.73 -16.56
N LYS A 7 -8.79 3.87 -16.39
CA LYS A 7 -10.18 4.29 -16.42
C LYS A 7 -10.47 5.28 -15.29
N ASN A 8 -10.78 6.51 -15.69
CA ASN A 8 -11.50 7.53 -14.89
C ASN A 8 -11.01 7.83 -13.46
N GLN A 9 -9.73 7.78 -13.20
CA GLN A 9 -9.22 8.25 -11.93
C GLN A 9 -8.58 9.62 -12.10
N PRO A 10 -9.01 10.60 -11.33
CA PRO A 10 -8.48 11.94 -11.48
C PRO A 10 -7.08 12.06 -10.90
N ALA A 11 -6.28 12.80 -11.56
CA ALA A 11 -5.27 13.67 -10.98
C ALA A 11 -3.99 13.09 -10.36
N ILE A 12 -3.93 11.86 -9.87
CA ILE A 12 -2.67 11.31 -9.36
C ILE A 12 -1.62 11.22 -10.48
N TYR A 13 -2.08 11.02 -11.70
CA TYR A 13 -1.21 10.99 -12.88
C TYR A 13 -1.03 12.32 -13.54
N LYS A 14 -1.98 13.19 -13.41
CA LYS A 14 -2.00 14.39 -14.23
C LYS A 14 -0.88 15.33 -13.89
N THR A 15 -0.16 15.07 -12.81
CA THR A 15 0.62 16.19 -12.45
C THR A 15 1.80 15.88 -11.56
N ARG A 16 2.91 15.96 -12.14
CA ARG A 16 3.93 16.78 -11.53
C ARG A 16 3.23 18.04 -11.00
N GLY A 17 2.81 18.04 -9.78
CA GLY A 17 2.40 19.25 -9.11
C GLY A 17 0.94 19.55 -8.93
N SER A 18 0.00 18.67 -9.20
CA SER A 18 -1.42 18.94 -8.91
C SER A 18 -1.94 18.30 -7.63
N VAL A 19 -1.23 17.38 -7.05
CA VAL A 19 -1.45 17.12 -5.64
C VAL A 19 -0.79 18.26 -4.90
N PRO A 20 -1.52 19.11 -4.16
CA PRO A 20 -0.93 20.18 -3.38
C PRO A 20 -0.14 19.57 -2.24
N LEU A 21 1.09 19.24 -2.51
CA LEU A 21 2.04 18.71 -1.54
C LEU A 21 2.75 19.86 -0.85
N ALA A 22 1.99 20.86 -0.43
CA ALA A 22 2.53 21.95 0.36
C ALA A 22 3.25 21.36 1.58
N GLY A 23 4.53 21.64 1.71
CA GLY A 23 5.33 21.23 2.85
C GLY A 23 5.84 19.80 2.86
N THR A 24 5.79 19.07 1.76
CA THR A 24 6.20 17.66 1.71
C THR A 24 7.67 17.39 1.92
N SER A 25 8.55 18.37 1.78
CA SER A 25 9.97 18.23 2.14
C SER A 25 10.18 17.81 3.59
N HIS A 26 9.21 18.06 4.46
CA HIS A 26 9.26 17.69 5.87
C HIS A 26 8.58 16.38 6.20
N LEU A 27 7.86 15.78 5.26
CA LEU A 27 7.12 14.52 5.48
C LEU A 27 8.04 13.30 5.49
N TYR A 28 9.24 13.43 4.96
CA TYR A 28 10.23 12.35 4.89
C TYR A 28 11.30 12.38 5.96
N THR A 29 11.19 13.26 6.93
CA THR A 29 11.97 13.07 8.14
C THR A 29 11.41 11.87 8.88
N VAL A 30 12.27 10.97 9.30
CA VAL A 30 12.02 9.65 9.91
C VAL A 30 11.00 9.65 11.07
N LYS A 31 10.47 10.82 11.45
CA LYS A 31 9.57 11.00 12.59
C LYS A 31 8.07 11.13 12.24
N LYS A 32 7.68 11.26 10.96
CA LYS A 32 6.26 11.36 10.56
C LYS A 32 6.06 10.68 9.19
N VAL A 33 5.79 9.40 9.20
CA VAL A 33 5.31 8.70 8.02
C VAL A 33 3.79 8.87 7.96
N LEU A 34 3.36 10.00 7.41
CA LEU A 34 1.97 10.23 7.07
C LEU A 34 1.90 10.56 5.59
N TRP A 35 0.97 9.98 4.91
CA TRP A 35 0.68 10.38 3.53
C TRP A 35 0.13 11.80 3.47
N PRO A 36 0.39 12.53 2.39
CA PRO A 36 -0.35 13.75 2.10
C PRO A 36 -1.86 13.47 2.08
N GLU A 37 -2.66 14.38 2.57
CA GLU A 37 -4.12 14.24 2.68
C GLU A 37 -4.78 13.77 1.37
N ALA A 38 -4.32 14.31 0.23
CA ALA A 38 -4.85 13.90 -1.07
C ALA A 38 -4.56 12.43 -1.41
N ILE A 39 -3.42 11.89 -0.98
CA ILE A 39 -3.07 10.48 -1.17
C ILE A 39 -3.88 9.62 -0.20
N GLU A 40 -4.04 10.05 1.03
CA GLU A 40 -4.86 9.38 2.03
C GLU A 40 -6.34 9.30 1.58
N THR A 41 -6.88 10.41 1.09
CA THR A 41 -8.21 10.47 0.48
C THR A 41 -8.34 9.52 -0.70
N PHE A 42 -7.34 9.48 -1.56
CA PHE A 42 -7.33 8.55 -2.69
C PHE A 42 -7.26 7.10 -2.23
N LEU A 43 -6.34 6.75 -1.34
CA LEU A 43 -6.24 5.39 -0.80
C LEU A 43 -7.56 4.93 -0.18
N LYS A 44 -8.26 5.83 0.51
CA LYS A 44 -9.58 5.54 1.07
C LYS A 44 -10.59 5.09 -0.01
N THR A 45 -10.52 5.63 -1.22
CA THR A 45 -11.39 5.21 -2.33
C THR A 45 -11.10 3.78 -2.84
N LEU A 46 -9.92 3.27 -2.55
CA LEU A 46 -9.52 1.92 -2.94
C LEU A 46 -9.95 0.84 -1.94
N LEU A 47 -10.31 1.25 -0.71
CA LEU A 47 -10.77 0.32 0.31
C LEU A 47 -12.22 -0.08 0.06
N ILE A 48 -12.48 -1.37 -0.03
CA ILE A 48 -13.82 -1.94 -0.20
C ILE A 48 -14.13 -2.87 0.99
N GLY A 49 -15.34 -2.78 1.52
CA GLY A 49 -15.78 -3.60 2.65
C GLY A 49 -14.94 -3.40 3.91
N LYS A 50 -14.83 -4.44 4.74
CA LYS A 50 -14.03 -4.44 5.97
C LYS A 50 -12.53 -4.37 5.63
N SER A 51 -11.82 -3.39 6.15
CA SER A 51 -10.44 -3.10 5.76
C SER A 51 -9.44 -3.21 6.92
N LEU A 52 -8.27 -3.81 6.61
CA LEU A 52 -7.10 -3.85 7.45
C LEU A 52 -6.02 -2.93 6.86
N HIS A 53 -5.40 -2.11 7.69
CA HIS A 53 -4.18 -1.38 7.33
C HIS A 53 -2.97 -1.98 8.05
N ALA A 54 -2.22 -2.80 7.36
CA ALA A 54 -0.97 -3.38 7.85
C ALA A 54 0.20 -2.41 7.65
N CYS A 55 1.13 -2.37 8.60
CA CYS A 55 2.19 -1.36 8.69
C CYS A 55 1.62 0.07 8.71
N SER A 56 0.57 0.29 9.48
CA SER A 56 -0.23 1.52 9.43
C SER A 56 0.51 2.76 9.91
N GLY A 57 1.56 2.60 10.71
CA GLY A 57 2.19 3.71 11.37
C GLY A 57 1.16 4.60 12.10
N LYS A 58 1.21 5.90 11.84
CA LYS A 58 0.26 6.88 12.42
C LYS A 58 -0.97 7.15 11.55
N SER A 59 -1.07 6.55 10.37
CA SER A 59 -2.26 6.70 9.53
C SER A 59 -3.52 6.20 10.24
N LYS A 60 -4.65 6.83 9.96
CA LYS A 60 -5.95 6.45 10.48
C LYS A 60 -6.83 5.76 9.44
N LEU A 61 -6.23 5.36 8.31
CA LEU A 61 -6.93 4.59 7.28
C LEU A 61 -7.17 3.14 7.75
N GLY A 62 -8.24 2.55 7.23
CA GLY A 62 -8.67 1.20 7.56
C GLY A 62 -9.60 1.15 8.77
N ASP A 63 -10.41 0.10 8.82
CA ASP A 63 -11.29 -0.15 9.97
C ASP A 63 -10.49 -0.70 11.16
N ILE A 64 -9.45 -1.47 10.86
CA ILE A 64 -8.49 -2.02 11.81
C ILE A 64 -7.07 -1.66 11.35
N ARG A 65 -6.22 -1.28 12.29
CA ARG A 65 -4.83 -0.91 12.04
C ARG A 65 -3.89 -1.86 12.75
N LEU A 66 -2.88 -2.32 12.01
CA LEU A 66 -1.85 -3.21 12.54
C LEU A 66 -0.47 -2.59 12.30
N ASP A 67 0.34 -2.55 13.34
CA ASP A 67 1.73 -2.12 13.27
C ASP A 67 2.56 -2.81 14.36
N LEU A 68 3.85 -3.05 14.07
CA LEU A 68 4.77 -3.67 15.02
C LEU A 68 5.23 -2.68 16.10
N ASN A 69 5.45 -1.42 15.74
CA ASN A 69 6.14 -0.44 16.56
C ASN A 69 5.22 0.68 17.08
N GLU A 70 4.16 1.02 16.34
CA GLU A 70 3.24 2.09 16.74
C GLU A 70 2.41 1.63 17.95
N GLN A 71 2.14 2.56 18.88
CA GLN A 71 1.40 2.25 20.10
C GLN A 71 -0.13 2.44 19.95
N ASP A 72 -0.52 3.41 19.11
CA ASP A 72 -1.93 3.74 18.88
C ASP A 72 -2.44 2.97 17.66
N VAL A 73 -2.54 1.64 17.80
CA VAL A 73 -3.07 0.72 16.78
C VAL A 73 -3.97 -0.33 17.43
N ASP A 74 -4.80 -0.96 16.64
CA ASP A 74 -5.76 -1.96 17.13
C ASP A 74 -5.07 -3.32 17.37
N ILE A 75 -4.11 -3.66 16.51
CA ILE A 75 -3.35 -4.91 16.60
C ILE A 75 -1.85 -4.59 16.57
N LYS A 76 -1.14 -4.97 17.63
CA LYS A 76 0.31 -4.84 17.70
C LYS A 76 0.96 -6.17 17.31
N ALA A 77 1.37 -6.27 16.02
CA ALA A 77 1.94 -7.49 15.46
C ALA A 77 2.83 -7.22 14.25
N ASP A 78 3.64 -8.22 13.89
CA ASP A 78 4.42 -8.21 12.66
C ASP A 78 3.50 -8.52 11.47
N ALA A 79 3.58 -7.68 10.43
CA ALA A 79 2.79 -7.83 9.22
C ALA A 79 3.15 -9.09 8.39
N VAL A 80 4.26 -9.75 8.67
CA VAL A 80 4.64 -11.02 8.02
C VAL A 80 4.11 -12.25 8.76
N ASN A 81 3.49 -12.05 9.95
CA ASN A 81 2.88 -13.12 10.74
C ASN A 81 1.76 -12.54 11.59
N MET A 82 0.63 -12.24 10.94
CA MET A 82 -0.49 -11.58 11.60
C MET A 82 -1.35 -12.57 12.38
N PRO A 83 -1.74 -12.24 13.63
CA PRO A 83 -2.68 -13.05 14.42
C PRO A 83 -4.13 -12.85 13.93
N ILE A 84 -4.37 -13.08 12.65
CA ILE A 84 -5.61 -12.81 11.92
C ILE A 84 -5.97 -14.07 11.13
N ALA A 85 -7.25 -14.41 11.06
CA ALA A 85 -7.74 -15.55 10.31
C ALA A 85 -7.61 -15.33 8.78
N ASP A 86 -7.58 -16.42 8.03
CA ASP A 86 -7.58 -16.38 6.57
C ASP A 86 -8.86 -15.69 6.07
N ASN A 87 -8.71 -14.82 5.06
CA ASN A 87 -9.83 -14.11 4.42
C ASN A 87 -10.69 -13.26 5.38
N GLU A 88 -10.10 -12.76 6.46
CA GLU A 88 -10.83 -11.98 7.46
C GLU A 88 -11.26 -10.59 6.96
N TYR A 89 -10.47 -9.97 6.09
CA TYR A 89 -10.70 -8.60 5.61
C TYR A 89 -10.99 -8.56 4.12
N ASP A 90 -11.98 -7.77 3.73
CA ASP A 90 -12.28 -7.56 2.31
C ASP A 90 -11.13 -6.86 1.59
N THR A 91 -10.52 -5.85 2.24
CA THR A 91 -9.33 -5.16 1.73
C THR A 91 -8.21 -5.17 2.75
N VAL A 92 -6.99 -5.41 2.28
CA VAL A 92 -5.77 -5.19 3.05
C VAL A 92 -4.93 -4.11 2.37
N LEU A 93 -4.73 -2.99 3.07
CA LEU A 93 -3.80 -1.93 2.68
C LEU A 93 -2.46 -2.17 3.39
N CYS A 94 -1.34 -2.02 2.69
CA CYS A 94 -0.02 -2.13 3.30
C CYS A 94 0.95 -1.09 2.71
N ASP A 95 1.60 -0.35 3.59
CA ASP A 95 2.72 0.57 3.30
C ASP A 95 3.92 0.16 4.15
N PRO A 96 4.70 -0.84 3.72
CA PRO A 96 5.80 -1.38 4.52
C PRO A 96 6.92 -0.35 4.68
N PRO A 97 7.71 -0.42 5.78
CA PRO A 97 8.81 0.49 6.00
C PRO A 97 9.90 0.34 4.94
N TYR A 98 10.36 1.47 4.40
CA TYR A 98 11.39 1.53 3.34
C TYR A 98 12.81 1.52 3.86
N ASN A 99 13.06 0.96 5.01
CA ASN A 99 14.41 0.81 5.52
C ASN A 99 15.07 -0.45 4.94
N GLY A 100 16.39 -0.41 4.69
CA GLY A 100 17.12 -1.52 4.08
C GLY A 100 17.14 -2.83 4.87
N LYS A 101 16.52 -2.87 6.06
CA LYS A 101 16.33 -4.08 6.87
C LYS A 101 15.01 -4.79 6.52
N PHE A 102 14.03 -4.05 6.02
CA PHE A 102 12.79 -4.61 5.48
C PHE A 102 13.04 -4.94 4.01
N GLN A 103 13.92 -5.87 3.78
CA GLN A 103 14.05 -6.43 2.43
C GLN A 103 12.79 -7.26 2.16
N TRP A 104 12.24 -7.06 0.98
CA TRP A 104 11.18 -7.82 0.33
C TRP A 104 11.07 -9.20 0.91
N ASN A 105 10.31 -9.27 1.93
CA ASN A 105 9.99 -10.53 2.51
C ASN A 105 8.86 -11.09 1.64
N HIS A 106 9.13 -12.18 0.93
CA HIS A 106 8.11 -12.94 0.21
C HIS A 106 6.95 -13.27 1.13
N ASP A 107 7.23 -13.42 2.41
CA ASP A 107 6.27 -13.73 3.43
C ASP A 107 5.25 -12.60 3.62
N LEU A 108 5.63 -11.33 3.43
CA LEU A 108 4.69 -10.23 3.55
C LEU A 108 3.54 -10.34 2.53
N LEU A 109 3.83 -10.45 1.23
CA LEU A 109 2.78 -10.55 0.21
C LEU A 109 1.95 -11.83 0.35
N GLN A 110 2.57 -12.93 0.76
CA GLN A 110 1.86 -14.18 1.05
C GLN A 110 0.91 -13.99 2.24
N GLU A 111 1.36 -13.29 3.27
CA GLU A 111 0.55 -13.02 4.46
C GLU A 111 -0.59 -12.03 4.18
N LEU A 112 -0.34 -10.96 3.40
CA LEU A 112 -1.39 -10.07 2.93
C LEU A 112 -2.44 -10.84 2.11
N ALA A 113 -1.99 -11.75 1.22
CA ALA A 113 -2.89 -12.58 0.42
C ALA A 113 -3.67 -13.59 1.27
N ARG A 114 -3.09 -14.09 2.36
CA ARG A 114 -3.77 -14.98 3.29
C ARG A 114 -4.94 -14.29 3.98
N VAL A 115 -4.72 -13.08 4.50
CA VAL A 115 -5.74 -12.37 5.30
C VAL A 115 -6.73 -11.58 4.44
N ALA A 116 -6.36 -11.21 3.22
CA ALA A 116 -7.25 -10.50 2.29
C ALA A 116 -8.23 -11.45 1.62
N LYS A 117 -9.50 -11.01 1.51
CA LYS A 117 -10.57 -11.75 0.84
C LYS A 117 -10.76 -11.32 -0.62
N LYS A 118 -10.73 -9.99 -0.88
CA LYS A 118 -11.12 -9.43 -2.18
C LYS A 118 -10.03 -8.57 -2.80
N ARG A 119 -9.29 -7.79 -1.99
CA ARG A 119 -8.35 -6.79 -2.51
C ARG A 119 -7.14 -6.62 -1.63
N ILE A 120 -5.99 -6.43 -2.28
CA ILE A 120 -4.77 -5.92 -1.65
C ILE A 120 -4.42 -4.59 -2.30
N VAL A 121 -4.19 -3.56 -1.49
CA VAL A 121 -3.65 -2.26 -1.90
C VAL A 121 -2.25 -2.17 -1.31
N PHE A 122 -1.24 -2.15 -2.17
CA PHE A 122 0.14 -2.21 -1.74
C PHE A 122 0.93 -1.00 -2.24
N GLN A 123 1.46 -0.21 -1.31
CA GLN A 123 2.28 0.94 -1.64
C GLN A 123 3.76 0.59 -1.57
N HIS A 124 4.48 0.94 -2.64
CA HIS A 124 5.93 0.77 -2.70
C HIS A 124 6.55 1.63 -3.80
N TRP A 125 7.85 1.55 -4.01
CA TRP A 125 8.54 2.22 -5.13
C TRP A 125 8.63 1.35 -6.40
N PHE A 126 8.08 0.15 -6.42
CA PHE A 126 8.02 -0.75 -7.57
C PHE A 126 6.74 -1.58 -7.57
N ILE A 127 6.45 -2.20 -8.68
CA ILE A 127 5.33 -3.13 -8.83
C ILE A 127 5.83 -4.52 -8.44
N PRO A 128 5.24 -5.18 -7.45
CA PRO A 128 5.60 -6.55 -7.10
C PRO A 128 5.06 -7.52 -8.16
N ALA A 129 5.76 -7.62 -9.26
CA ALA A 129 5.46 -8.57 -10.33
C ALA A 129 6.74 -9.32 -10.65
N THR A 130 6.83 -10.57 -10.25
CA THR A 130 7.97 -11.39 -10.61
C THR A 130 7.52 -12.72 -11.21
N PRO A 131 8.10 -13.13 -12.34
CA PRO A 131 7.83 -14.43 -12.93
C PRO A 131 8.53 -15.60 -12.20
N ASP A 132 9.28 -15.34 -11.16
CA ASP A 132 10.16 -16.30 -10.50
C ASP A 132 9.48 -17.22 -9.47
N GLY A 133 8.16 -17.18 -9.39
CA GLY A 133 7.38 -18.05 -8.51
C GLY A 133 7.41 -17.71 -7.02
N ARG A 134 8.17 -16.69 -6.62
CA ARG A 134 8.27 -16.26 -5.22
C ARG A 134 6.96 -15.77 -4.61
N TYR A 135 6.03 -15.33 -5.44
CA TYR A 135 4.68 -14.88 -5.04
C TYR A 135 3.58 -15.81 -5.53
N LYS A 136 3.93 -17.07 -5.83
CA LYS A 136 3.03 -18.01 -6.50
C LYS A 136 1.66 -18.12 -5.81
N LYS A 137 1.64 -18.34 -4.51
CA LYS A 137 0.38 -18.46 -3.74
C LYS A 137 -0.45 -17.18 -3.79
N ALA A 138 0.18 -16.02 -3.65
CA ALA A 138 -0.51 -14.74 -3.77
C ALA A 138 -1.03 -14.53 -5.19
N GLN A 139 -0.26 -14.88 -6.22
CA GLN A 139 -0.62 -14.76 -7.62
C GLN A 139 -1.72 -15.76 -8.05
N GLU A 140 -1.82 -16.90 -7.41
CA GLU A 140 -2.92 -17.85 -7.63
C GLU A 140 -4.26 -17.32 -7.14
N LYS A 141 -4.25 -16.41 -6.18
CA LYS A 141 -5.46 -15.86 -5.58
C LYS A 141 -5.77 -14.44 -6.07
N PHE A 142 -4.76 -13.65 -6.42
CA PHE A 142 -4.89 -12.24 -6.75
C PHE A 142 -4.19 -11.91 -8.07
N ALA A 143 -4.85 -11.06 -8.88
CA ALA A 143 -4.26 -10.48 -10.08
C ALA A 143 -4.05 -8.97 -9.90
N LEU A 144 -2.97 -8.44 -10.48
CA LEU A 144 -2.73 -7.01 -10.55
C LEU A 144 -3.74 -6.36 -11.49
N THR A 145 -4.62 -5.52 -10.95
CA THR A 145 -5.73 -4.89 -11.69
C THR A 145 -5.51 -3.40 -11.95
N ALA A 146 -4.72 -2.74 -11.09
CA ALA A 146 -4.37 -1.34 -11.30
C ALA A 146 -3.01 -0.99 -10.69
N VAL A 147 -2.36 0.00 -11.30
CA VAL A 147 -1.13 0.61 -10.79
C VAL A 147 -1.29 2.13 -10.86
N TYR A 148 -1.01 2.78 -9.74
CA TYR A 148 -1.01 4.22 -9.62
C TYR A 148 0.38 4.69 -9.24
N ILE A 149 0.83 5.76 -9.87
CA ILE A 149 2.15 6.34 -9.60
C ILE A 149 1.95 7.78 -9.15
N TRP A 150 2.50 8.13 -8.02
CA TRP A 150 2.55 9.50 -7.56
C TRP A 150 3.97 9.91 -7.20
N GLN A 151 4.28 11.16 -7.38
CA GLN A 151 5.61 11.69 -7.09
C GLN A 151 5.47 12.85 -6.10
N PRO A 152 6.15 12.77 -4.95
CA PRO A 152 6.29 13.91 -4.06
C PRO A 152 6.91 15.10 -4.80
N LYS A 153 6.50 16.31 -4.45
CA LYS A 153 7.04 17.54 -5.05
C LYS A 153 8.52 17.80 -4.78
N THR A 154 9.16 17.01 -3.99
CA THR A 154 10.59 17.14 -3.70
C THR A 154 11.41 16.75 -4.91
N TYR A 155 12.40 17.58 -5.26
CA TYR A 155 13.23 17.44 -6.47
C TYR A 155 13.95 16.08 -6.58
N PHE A 156 14.12 15.38 -5.47
CA PHE A 156 14.76 14.06 -5.38
C PHE A 156 13.84 12.97 -4.82
N GLY A 157 12.54 13.23 -4.75
CA GLY A 157 11.58 12.24 -4.28
C GLY A 157 11.49 11.07 -5.24
N ARG A 158 11.63 9.84 -4.74
CA ARG A 158 11.34 8.64 -5.52
C ARG A 158 9.85 8.59 -5.82
N ALA A 159 9.49 8.19 -7.03
CA ALA A 159 8.11 7.87 -7.36
C ALA A 159 7.60 6.79 -6.41
N GLN A 160 6.38 6.96 -5.94
CA GLN A 160 5.67 5.97 -5.15
C GLN A 160 4.69 5.24 -6.05
N VAL A 161 4.59 3.95 -5.87
CA VAL A 161 3.70 3.08 -6.65
C VAL A 161 2.66 2.49 -5.71
N ILE A 162 1.39 2.64 -6.07
CA ILE A 162 0.28 1.96 -5.42
C ILE A 162 -0.21 0.88 -6.37
N SER A 163 -0.01 -0.36 -6.00
CA SER A 163 -0.48 -1.53 -6.75
C SER A 163 -1.76 -2.06 -6.13
N VAL A 164 -2.76 -2.30 -6.96
CA VAL A 164 -4.03 -2.91 -6.55
C VAL A 164 -4.11 -4.31 -7.14
N PHE A 165 -4.33 -5.27 -6.29
CA PHE A 165 -4.54 -6.66 -6.65
C PHE A 165 -5.94 -7.06 -6.22
N ASP A 166 -6.73 -7.56 -7.14
CA ASP A 166 -8.07 -8.08 -6.88
C ASP A 166 -8.09 -9.62 -6.96
N CYS A 167 -8.94 -10.23 -6.15
CA CYS A 167 -9.19 -11.67 -6.17
C CYS A 167 -9.70 -12.09 -7.55
N ILE A 168 -9.15 -13.17 -8.10
CA ILE A 168 -9.52 -13.79 -9.40
C ILE A 168 -10.43 -14.99 -9.19
#